data_acc49730aa1c51c3af6d2735f228393c
#
_entry.id   acc49730aa1c51c3af6d2735f228393c
#
_cell.length_a   1.000
_cell.length_b   1.000
_cell.length_c   1.000
_cell.angle_alpha   90.00
_cell.angle_beta   90.00
_cell.angle_gamma   90.00
#
_symmetry.space_group_name_H-M   'P 1'
#
loop_
_entity.id
_entity.type
_entity.pdbx_description
1 polymer ?
#
loop_
_entity_poly.entity_id
_entity_poly.type
_entity_poly.pdbx_seq_one_letter_code
_entity_poly.pdbx_strand_id
1 'polypeptide(L)'
;MENEENRQKLDLELTGHSNSRLSVAQLGLLERISVSFDRITVVGGFIPERESWVKRHVESNNRIDLRDTGYDRFKCHALDNKVYVEYNRKQAQSMGRSEIRVEFNPNELCEEENQFVQFMFLDNMRDKHFSRIDLAFDVPVNLEDYYVMSDKSVKQTVFYGRNNKPETKYFGVRDSERYIRIYNKKKQLKEVKEEESEHDHLWRIEFELKRSMTNKWDKCFDDLHILQPDYLSIESFEEQAKIYYLMNEISAWSKIERSTKYRYKKKIKEISEVNLSDDLREVLSGQHKRLSEELHSYITISHHDKLYDFDFEL
;
A
#
# COMPACT_ATOMS: atom_id res chain seq x y z
N MET A 1 -1.62 15.94 -35.07
CA MET A 1 -1.96 14.61 -35.66
C MET A 1 -1.43 13.46 -34.78
N GLU A 2 -0.18 13.47 -34.33
CA GLU A 2 0.37 12.44 -33.42
C GLU A 2 -0.34 12.33 -32.04
N ASN A 3 -0.87 13.44 -31.52
CA ASN A 3 -1.59 13.47 -30.25
C ASN A 3 -3.03 12.92 -30.32
N GLU A 4 -3.66 12.93 -31.48
CA GLU A 4 -5.00 12.37 -31.68
C GLU A 4 -4.98 10.86 -31.91
N GLU A 5 -3.97 10.35 -32.60
CA GLU A 5 -3.77 8.88 -32.78
C GLU A 5 -3.40 8.19 -31.47
N ASN A 6 -2.64 8.83 -30.59
CA ASN A 6 -2.34 8.28 -29.25
C ASN A 6 -3.55 8.32 -28.32
N ARG A 7 -4.43 9.33 -28.43
CA ARG A 7 -5.71 9.34 -27.70
C ARG A 7 -6.65 8.24 -28.19
N GLN A 8 -6.76 8.02 -29.49
CA GLN A 8 -7.60 6.96 -30.04
C GLN A 8 -7.07 5.55 -29.73
N LYS A 9 -5.74 5.35 -29.60
CA LYS A 9 -5.16 4.08 -29.14
C LYS A 9 -5.42 3.83 -27.67
N LEU A 10 -5.35 4.86 -26.81
CA LEU A 10 -5.69 4.74 -25.38
C LEU A 10 -7.17 4.38 -25.18
N ASP A 11 -8.07 5.00 -25.96
CA ASP A 11 -9.50 4.69 -25.95
C ASP A 11 -9.83 3.26 -26.41
N LEU A 12 -9.00 2.65 -27.24
CA LEU A 12 -9.18 1.27 -27.73
C LEU A 12 -8.64 0.19 -26.77
N GLU A 13 -7.63 0.49 -25.97
CA GLU A 13 -7.09 -0.44 -24.97
C GLU A 13 -7.93 -0.47 -23.66
N LEU A 14 -8.69 0.59 -23.35
CA LEU A 14 -9.57 0.68 -22.19
C LEU A 14 -10.96 0.02 -22.38
N THR A 15 -11.32 -0.41 -23.59
CA THR A 15 -12.64 -0.99 -23.88
C THR A 15 -12.80 -2.48 -23.62
N GLY A 16 -11.84 -3.12 -22.93
CA GLY A 16 -11.97 -4.52 -22.48
C GLY A 16 -12.70 -4.63 -21.15
N HIS A 17 -14.03 -4.84 -21.18
CA HIS A 17 -14.91 -5.25 -20.10
C HIS A 17 -15.51 -4.15 -19.19
N SER A 18 -16.35 -3.32 -19.73
CA SER A 18 -17.60 -2.82 -19.11
C SER A 18 -18.24 -1.76 -20.02
N ASN A 19 -19.53 -1.88 -20.33
CA ASN A 19 -20.28 -0.99 -21.22
C ASN A 19 -20.68 0.37 -20.60
N SER A 20 -19.92 0.93 -19.66
CA SER A 20 -20.13 2.29 -19.15
C SER A 20 -19.01 3.20 -19.64
N ARG A 21 -19.30 4.11 -20.57
CA ARG A 21 -18.40 5.21 -20.92
C ARG A 21 -18.18 6.07 -19.66
N LEU A 22 -16.94 6.10 -19.16
CA LEU A 22 -16.55 7.01 -18.07
C LEU A 22 -16.82 8.45 -18.49
N SER A 23 -17.31 9.28 -17.56
CA SER A 23 -17.44 10.72 -17.82
C SER A 23 -16.05 11.35 -17.93
N VAL A 24 -15.96 12.49 -18.66
CA VAL A 24 -14.70 13.26 -18.76
C VAL A 24 -14.15 13.64 -17.38
N ALA A 25 -15.04 13.90 -16.41
CA ALA A 25 -14.65 14.19 -15.03
C ALA A 25 -14.03 12.98 -14.32
N GLN A 26 -14.55 11.77 -14.54
CA GLN A 26 -14.00 10.52 -14.00
C GLN A 26 -12.64 10.20 -14.62
N LEU A 27 -12.49 10.35 -15.94
CA LEU A 27 -11.19 10.17 -16.60
C LEU A 27 -10.14 11.14 -16.03
N GLY A 28 -10.48 12.42 -15.88
CA GLY A 28 -9.59 13.41 -15.28
C GLY A 28 -9.28 13.16 -13.79
N LEU A 29 -10.12 12.42 -13.06
CA LEU A 29 -9.81 11.96 -11.70
C LEU A 29 -8.84 10.78 -11.73
N LEU A 30 -9.07 9.76 -12.54
CA LEU A 30 -8.25 8.57 -12.66
C LEU A 30 -6.80 8.91 -12.99
N GLU A 31 -6.57 9.85 -13.91
CA GLU A 31 -5.24 10.33 -14.31
C GLU A 31 -4.46 11.00 -13.17
N ARG A 32 -5.14 11.53 -12.14
CA ARG A 32 -4.53 12.22 -11.00
C ARG A 32 -4.35 11.34 -9.77
N ILE A 33 -4.90 10.13 -9.76
CA ILE A 33 -4.67 9.15 -8.70
C ILE A 33 -3.33 8.48 -8.94
N SER A 34 -2.43 8.53 -7.96
CA SER A 34 -1.19 7.78 -8.01
C SER A 34 -1.26 6.53 -7.15
N VAL A 35 -0.55 5.47 -7.58
CA VAL A 35 -0.40 4.23 -6.82
C VAL A 35 1.06 3.81 -6.79
N SER A 36 1.56 3.45 -5.60
CA SER A 36 2.94 3.03 -5.38
C SER A 36 3.08 2.14 -4.15
N PHE A 37 4.22 1.46 -4.04
CA PHE A 37 4.58 0.76 -2.80
C PHE A 37 5.26 1.73 -1.85
N ASP A 38 4.66 1.94 -0.66
CA ASP A 38 5.16 2.84 0.37
C ASP A 38 6.08 2.14 1.38
N ARG A 39 6.05 0.80 1.41
CA ARG A 39 6.96 -0.05 2.18
C ARG A 39 6.99 -1.46 1.63
N ILE A 40 8.18 -2.01 1.54
CA ILE A 40 8.42 -3.40 1.17
C ILE A 40 9.31 -4.06 2.22
N THR A 41 8.98 -5.29 2.59
CA THR A 41 9.85 -6.13 3.42
C THR A 41 10.11 -7.45 2.70
N VAL A 42 11.33 -7.63 2.23
CA VAL A 42 11.84 -8.87 1.63
C VAL A 42 12.49 -9.71 2.71
N VAL A 43 12.19 -11.00 2.74
CA VAL A 43 12.81 -11.96 3.67
C VAL A 43 13.30 -13.19 2.91
N GLY A 44 14.30 -13.88 3.50
CA GLY A 44 14.90 -15.08 2.90
C GLY A 44 16.05 -15.61 3.75
N GLY A 45 16.97 -16.33 3.14
CA GLY A 45 18.25 -16.73 3.71
C GLY A 45 19.40 -16.13 2.91
N PHE A 46 20.62 -16.10 3.44
CA PHE A 46 21.79 -15.80 2.62
C PHE A 46 22.15 -16.97 1.70
N ILE A 47 22.64 -16.64 0.51
CA ILE A 47 23.43 -17.57 -0.30
C ILE A 47 24.67 -17.91 0.53
N PRO A 48 24.95 -19.19 0.85
CA PRO A 48 25.99 -19.55 1.83
C PRO A 48 27.37 -18.94 1.53
N GLU A 49 27.75 -18.88 0.27
CA GLU A 49 29.03 -18.36 -0.19
C GLU A 49 29.11 -16.82 -0.08
N ARG A 50 27.98 -16.14 -0.01
CA ARG A 50 27.86 -14.66 0.03
C ARG A 50 27.75 -14.12 1.47
N GLU A 51 27.34 -14.90 2.43
CA GLU A 51 27.12 -14.45 3.81
C GLU A 51 28.34 -13.74 4.42
N SER A 52 29.52 -14.35 4.32
CA SER A 52 30.75 -13.79 4.88
C SER A 52 31.16 -12.48 4.18
N TRP A 53 30.84 -12.36 2.89
CA TRP A 53 31.08 -11.14 2.13
C TRP A 53 30.16 -10.02 2.63
N VAL A 54 28.84 -10.27 2.74
CA VAL A 54 27.88 -9.26 3.22
C VAL A 54 28.25 -8.80 4.63
N LYS A 55 28.58 -9.72 5.56
CA LYS A 55 28.95 -9.37 6.94
C LYS A 55 30.14 -8.41 6.98
N ARG A 56 31.21 -8.69 6.23
CA ARG A 56 32.40 -7.81 6.18
C ARG A 56 32.05 -6.43 5.65
N HIS A 57 31.22 -6.35 4.59
CA HIS A 57 30.84 -5.07 3.99
C HIS A 57 29.89 -4.27 4.87
N VAL A 58 28.99 -4.94 5.62
CA VAL A 58 28.14 -4.27 6.62
C VAL A 58 28.97 -3.63 7.73
N GLU A 59 30.11 -4.24 8.10
CA GLU A 59 31.00 -3.72 9.15
C GLU A 59 31.91 -2.58 8.68
N SER A 60 32.24 -2.51 7.38
CA SER A 60 33.22 -1.57 6.82
C SER A 60 32.63 -0.43 5.98
N ASN A 61 31.38 -0.54 5.56
CA ASN A 61 30.77 0.44 4.64
C ASN A 61 30.21 1.65 5.39
N ASN A 62 30.66 2.84 5.01
CA ASN A 62 30.28 4.10 5.64
C ASN A 62 28.80 4.51 5.40
N ARG A 63 28.11 3.91 4.42
CA ARG A 63 26.66 4.10 4.18
C ARG A 63 25.78 3.22 5.09
N ILE A 64 26.39 2.41 5.95
CA ILE A 64 25.71 1.46 6.84
C ILE A 64 26.01 1.79 8.29
N ASP A 65 24.98 2.04 9.06
CA ASP A 65 25.03 2.23 10.51
C ASP A 65 24.71 0.91 11.20
N LEU A 66 25.76 0.23 11.66
CA LEU A 66 25.65 -1.05 12.35
C LEU A 66 25.23 -0.84 13.80
N ARG A 67 24.06 -1.38 14.17
CA ARG A 67 23.45 -1.22 15.50
C ARG A 67 23.69 -2.38 16.44
N ASP A 68 23.76 -3.60 15.93
CA ASP A 68 24.04 -4.81 16.70
C ASP A 68 24.79 -5.79 15.80
N THR A 69 25.79 -6.47 16.36
CA THR A 69 26.57 -7.47 15.62
C THR A 69 26.91 -8.65 16.52
N GLY A 70 27.07 -9.82 15.91
CA GLY A 70 27.46 -11.06 16.53
C GLY A 70 27.75 -12.13 15.48
N TYR A 71 28.24 -13.30 15.92
CA TYR A 71 28.64 -14.35 14.98
C TYR A 71 27.57 -14.75 13.99
N ASP A 72 26.29 -14.89 14.44
CA ASP A 72 25.14 -15.31 13.61
C ASP A 72 24.05 -14.26 13.53
N ARG A 73 24.37 -13.00 13.77
CA ARG A 73 23.39 -11.91 13.73
C ARG A 73 24.01 -10.55 13.46
N PHE A 74 23.25 -9.67 12.82
CA PHE A 74 23.48 -8.24 12.82
C PHE A 74 22.15 -7.48 12.61
N LYS A 75 22.13 -6.22 13.04
CA LYS A 75 21.09 -5.24 12.73
C LYS A 75 21.75 -3.96 12.28
N CYS A 76 21.30 -3.42 11.17
CA CYS A 76 21.82 -2.17 10.67
C CYS A 76 20.74 -1.32 10.01
N HIS A 77 21.01 -0.04 9.92
CA HIS A 77 20.34 0.88 9.04
C HIS A 77 21.32 1.28 7.94
N ALA A 78 20.83 1.44 6.74
CA ALA A 78 21.62 1.92 5.62
C ALA A 78 20.95 3.14 4.97
N LEU A 79 21.76 3.93 4.23
CA LEU A 79 21.27 5.07 3.45
C LEU A 79 20.47 6.05 4.32
N ASP A 80 21.07 6.58 5.38
CA ASP A 80 20.45 7.53 6.31
C ASP A 80 19.11 7.07 6.91
N ASN A 81 19.07 5.80 7.31
CA ASN A 81 17.90 5.11 7.87
C ASN A 81 16.75 4.80 6.89
N LYS A 82 16.91 4.99 5.59
CA LYS A 82 15.91 4.60 4.58
C LYS A 82 15.74 3.08 4.47
N VAL A 83 16.78 2.31 4.82
CA VAL A 83 16.80 0.85 4.72
C VAL A 83 17.12 0.24 6.08
N TYR A 84 16.28 -0.69 6.53
CA TYR A 84 16.52 -1.50 7.72
C TYR A 84 16.84 -2.93 7.33
N VAL A 85 17.92 -3.48 7.90
CA VAL A 85 18.33 -4.87 7.68
C VAL A 85 18.53 -5.58 9.02
N GLU A 86 17.95 -6.77 9.14
CA GLU A 86 18.11 -7.64 10.28
C GLU A 86 18.43 -9.06 9.80
N TYR A 87 19.54 -9.60 10.29
CA TYR A 87 19.95 -10.98 10.11
C TYR A 87 20.08 -11.66 11.46
N ASN A 88 19.47 -12.85 11.63
CA ASN A 88 19.59 -13.64 12.86
C ASN A 88 19.32 -15.13 12.58
N ARG A 89 20.37 -15.89 12.28
CA ARG A 89 20.28 -17.32 11.95
C ARG A 89 19.74 -18.16 13.10
N LYS A 90 20.23 -17.94 14.32
CA LYS A 90 19.80 -18.76 15.48
C LYS A 90 18.31 -18.58 15.77
N GLN A 91 17.83 -17.34 15.75
CA GLN A 91 16.42 -17.05 15.95
C GLN A 91 15.56 -17.62 14.82
N ALA A 92 16.03 -17.53 13.59
CA ALA A 92 15.33 -18.08 12.42
C ALA A 92 15.16 -19.59 12.55
N GLN A 93 16.23 -20.32 12.87
CA GLN A 93 16.19 -21.77 13.07
C GLN A 93 15.24 -22.19 14.20
N SER A 94 15.27 -21.47 15.33
CA SER A 94 14.43 -21.78 16.49
C SER A 94 12.94 -21.51 16.26
N MET A 95 12.61 -20.55 15.38
CA MET A 95 11.23 -20.10 15.14
C MET A 95 10.66 -20.55 13.79
N GLY A 96 11.44 -21.25 12.95
CA GLY A 96 11.03 -21.62 11.60
C GLY A 96 10.76 -20.38 10.72
N ARG A 97 11.60 -19.34 10.81
CA ARG A 97 11.47 -18.08 10.08
C ARG A 97 12.64 -17.87 9.11
N SER A 98 12.53 -16.88 8.26
CA SER A 98 13.61 -16.43 7.39
C SER A 98 14.77 -15.85 8.20
N GLU A 99 16.00 -16.04 7.74
CA GLU A 99 17.22 -15.63 8.44
C GLU A 99 17.50 -14.13 8.33
N ILE A 100 17.16 -13.54 7.15
CA ILE A 100 17.40 -12.14 6.85
C ILE A 100 16.11 -11.43 6.49
N ARG A 101 16.00 -10.17 6.88
CA ARG A 101 14.93 -9.23 6.57
C ARG A 101 15.53 -7.94 6.08
N VAL A 102 15.07 -7.47 4.93
CA VAL A 102 15.40 -6.17 4.35
C VAL A 102 14.10 -5.37 4.19
N GLU A 103 14.03 -4.19 4.77
CA GLU A 103 12.84 -3.33 4.76
C GLU A 103 13.21 -1.93 4.28
N PHE A 104 12.44 -1.39 3.33
CA PHE A 104 12.65 -0.07 2.74
C PHE A 104 11.37 0.49 2.14
N ASN A 105 11.36 1.81 1.90
CA ASN A 105 10.35 2.49 1.09
C ASN A 105 10.92 2.77 -0.31
N PRO A 106 10.42 2.13 -1.39
CA PRO A 106 10.94 2.36 -2.73
C PRO A 106 10.88 3.82 -3.18
N ASN A 107 9.86 4.58 -2.72
CA ASN A 107 9.69 5.98 -3.10
C ASN A 107 10.72 6.92 -2.45
N GLU A 108 11.44 6.49 -1.42
CA GLU A 108 12.47 7.27 -0.74
C GLU A 108 13.88 7.01 -1.27
N LEU A 109 14.04 6.00 -2.14
CA LEU A 109 15.31 5.62 -2.73
C LEU A 109 15.46 6.23 -4.12
N CYS A 110 16.59 6.88 -4.37
CA CYS A 110 16.99 7.21 -5.74
C CYS A 110 17.48 5.93 -6.45
N GLU A 111 17.72 6.04 -7.77
CA GLU A 111 18.15 4.90 -8.59
C GLU A 111 19.45 4.25 -8.07
N GLU A 112 20.45 5.07 -7.69
CA GLU A 112 21.73 4.60 -7.14
C GLU A 112 21.54 3.89 -5.78
N GLU A 113 20.69 4.43 -4.92
CA GLU A 113 20.35 3.83 -3.62
C GLU A 113 19.61 2.50 -3.78
N ASN A 114 18.70 2.42 -4.75
CA ASN A 114 18.00 1.18 -5.08
C ASN A 114 18.97 0.10 -5.61
N GLN A 115 19.91 0.47 -6.48
CA GLN A 115 20.98 -0.41 -6.94
C GLN A 115 21.88 -0.88 -5.78
N PHE A 116 22.18 0.00 -4.82
CA PHE A 116 22.93 -0.35 -3.62
C PHE A 116 22.18 -1.40 -2.78
N VAL A 117 20.87 -1.23 -2.53
CA VAL A 117 20.05 -2.20 -1.79
C VAL A 117 20.03 -3.54 -2.52
N GLN A 118 19.86 -3.51 -3.83
CA GLN A 118 19.85 -4.70 -4.67
C GLN A 118 21.18 -5.45 -4.56
N PHE A 119 22.29 -4.78 -4.86
CA PHE A 119 23.64 -5.37 -4.87
C PHE A 119 24.10 -5.81 -3.47
N MET A 120 23.93 -4.95 -2.47
CA MET A 120 24.45 -5.18 -1.14
C MET A 120 23.69 -6.26 -0.37
N PHE A 121 22.37 -6.33 -0.54
CA PHE A 121 21.51 -7.20 0.25
C PHE A 121 20.73 -8.21 -0.59
N LEU A 122 19.89 -7.75 -1.54
CA LEU A 122 18.90 -8.61 -2.18
C LEU A 122 19.52 -9.67 -3.10
N ASP A 123 20.56 -9.35 -3.86
CA ASP A 123 21.23 -10.30 -4.76
C ASP A 123 22.07 -11.36 -4.00
N ASN A 124 22.30 -11.13 -2.70
CA ASN A 124 22.97 -12.06 -1.83
C ASN A 124 22.00 -13.00 -1.05
N MET A 125 20.67 -12.88 -1.33
CA MET A 125 19.64 -13.66 -0.69
C MET A 125 19.12 -14.77 -1.62
N ARG A 126 18.78 -15.92 -0.99
CA ARG A 126 18.05 -17.04 -1.58
C ARG A 126 16.66 -17.16 -0.97
N ASP A 127 15.75 -17.85 -1.66
CA ASP A 127 14.37 -18.12 -1.20
C ASP A 127 13.61 -16.83 -0.85
N LYS A 128 13.86 -15.76 -1.62
CA LYS A 128 13.29 -14.44 -1.40
C LYS A 128 11.78 -14.44 -1.54
N HIS A 129 11.09 -13.82 -0.59
CA HIS A 129 9.66 -13.55 -0.66
C HIS A 129 9.28 -12.32 0.16
N PHE A 130 8.08 -11.78 -0.09
CA PHE A 130 7.61 -10.63 0.67
C PHE A 130 6.94 -11.09 1.96
N SER A 131 7.37 -10.54 3.09
CA SER A 131 6.67 -10.68 4.37
C SER A 131 5.69 -9.53 4.64
N ARG A 132 5.90 -8.38 3.98
CA ARG A 132 5.05 -7.20 4.03
C ARG A 132 5.15 -6.39 2.74
N ILE A 133 4.02 -5.88 2.30
CA ILE A 133 3.88 -4.87 1.24
C ILE A 133 2.89 -3.83 1.72
N ASP A 134 3.25 -2.56 1.71
CA ASP A 134 2.34 -1.44 1.91
C ASP A 134 2.06 -0.81 0.54
N LEU A 135 0.83 -0.96 0.06
CA LEU A 135 0.36 -0.38 -1.19
C LEU A 135 -0.42 0.90 -0.89
N ALA A 136 0.00 2.02 -1.46
CA ALA A 136 -0.57 3.33 -1.20
C ALA A 136 -1.19 3.94 -2.45
N PHE A 137 -2.37 4.55 -2.29
CA PHE A 137 -3.07 5.35 -3.29
C PHE A 137 -3.17 6.78 -2.78
N ASP A 138 -2.60 7.73 -3.52
CA ASP A 138 -2.78 9.15 -3.28
C ASP A 138 -3.91 9.69 -4.15
N VAL A 139 -4.96 10.21 -3.50
CA VAL A 139 -6.24 10.56 -4.12
C VAL A 139 -6.48 12.06 -3.92
N PRO A 140 -6.57 12.87 -5.01
CA PRO A 140 -6.78 14.31 -4.92
C PRO A 140 -8.26 14.68 -4.72
N VAL A 141 -8.93 13.96 -3.82
CA VAL A 141 -10.36 14.16 -3.47
C VAL A 141 -10.49 14.24 -1.96
N ASN A 142 -11.45 15.03 -1.47
CA ASN A 142 -11.78 15.07 -0.05
C ASN A 142 -12.57 13.82 0.35
N LEU A 143 -12.00 12.97 1.21
CA LEU A 143 -12.65 11.73 1.69
C LEU A 143 -13.32 11.88 3.07
N GLU A 144 -13.45 13.12 3.60
CA GLU A 144 -14.11 13.35 4.89
C GLU A 144 -15.54 12.78 4.91
N ASP A 145 -16.30 13.06 3.85
CA ASP A 145 -17.72 12.72 3.74
C ASP A 145 -17.97 11.35 3.07
N TYR A 146 -16.90 10.62 2.72
CA TYR A 146 -17.04 9.28 2.16
C TYR A 146 -17.28 8.25 3.25
N TYR A 147 -18.24 7.37 3.01
CA TYR A 147 -18.50 6.22 3.85
C TYR A 147 -17.66 5.03 3.41
N VAL A 148 -16.85 4.51 4.31
CA VAL A 148 -16.00 3.35 4.04
C VAL A 148 -16.60 2.11 4.66
N MET A 149 -16.89 1.11 3.83
CA MET A 149 -17.53 -0.12 4.23
C MET A 149 -16.74 -1.33 3.77
N SER A 150 -16.51 -2.29 4.68
CA SER A 150 -16.00 -3.62 4.32
C SER A 150 -17.14 -4.63 4.30
N ASP A 151 -17.12 -5.54 3.32
CA ASP A 151 -18.07 -6.67 3.30
C ASP A 151 -17.83 -7.62 4.48
N LYS A 152 -16.58 -7.75 4.91
CA LYS A 152 -16.17 -8.50 6.09
C LYS A 152 -16.41 -7.70 7.38
N SER A 153 -16.55 -8.41 8.49
CA SER A 153 -16.56 -7.78 9.81
C SER A 153 -15.11 -7.52 10.23
N VAL A 154 -14.70 -6.26 10.25
CA VAL A 154 -13.37 -5.82 10.67
C VAL A 154 -13.49 -4.76 11.76
N LYS A 155 -12.50 -4.72 12.66
CA LYS A 155 -12.41 -3.65 13.66
C LYS A 155 -12.17 -2.34 12.93
N GLN A 156 -12.87 -1.29 13.36
CA GLN A 156 -12.71 0.06 12.82
C GLN A 156 -12.34 1.02 13.93
N THR A 157 -11.51 2.01 13.61
CA THR A 157 -11.16 3.11 14.51
C THR A 157 -11.14 4.39 13.67
N VAL A 158 -11.87 5.41 14.12
CA VAL A 158 -11.91 6.71 13.44
C VAL A 158 -11.37 7.78 14.38
N PHE A 159 -10.47 8.60 13.87
CA PHE A 159 -9.95 9.77 14.57
C PHE A 159 -10.56 11.03 13.95
N TYR A 160 -11.10 11.86 14.81
CA TYR A 160 -11.75 13.11 14.43
C TYR A 160 -10.83 14.29 14.72
N GLY A 161 -10.78 15.23 13.80
CA GLY A 161 -10.10 16.50 13.98
C GLY A 161 -10.87 17.46 14.89
N ARG A 162 -10.29 18.65 15.09
CA ARG A 162 -10.90 19.71 15.93
C ARG A 162 -12.24 20.22 15.39
N ASN A 163 -12.48 20.08 14.09
CA ASN A 163 -13.74 20.41 13.40
C ASN A 163 -14.79 19.32 13.50
N ASN A 164 -14.54 18.26 14.28
CA ASN A 164 -15.39 17.06 14.43
C ASN A 164 -15.60 16.29 13.09
N LYS A 165 -14.67 16.44 12.13
CA LYS A 165 -14.66 15.66 10.90
C LYS A 165 -13.62 14.54 10.96
N PRO A 166 -13.87 13.38 10.30
CA PRO A 166 -12.91 12.29 10.26
C PRO A 166 -11.63 12.72 9.55
N GLU A 167 -10.48 12.57 10.19
CA GLU A 167 -9.16 12.83 9.62
C GLU A 167 -8.38 11.56 9.31
N THR A 168 -8.66 10.49 10.06
CA THR A 168 -8.03 9.19 9.85
C THR A 168 -9.01 8.07 10.18
N LYS A 169 -9.09 7.07 9.30
CA LYS A 169 -9.91 5.88 9.46
C LYS A 169 -9.02 4.64 9.35
N TYR A 170 -9.10 3.74 10.33
CA TYR A 170 -8.39 2.46 10.34
C TYR A 170 -9.35 1.29 10.24
N PHE A 171 -8.98 0.27 9.45
CA PHE A 171 -9.73 -0.98 9.31
C PHE A 171 -8.79 -2.17 9.54
N GLY A 172 -9.20 -3.07 10.44
CA GLY A 172 -8.38 -4.18 10.91
C GLY A 172 -7.62 -3.84 12.19
N VAL A 173 -6.69 -4.71 12.57
CA VAL A 173 -5.73 -4.52 13.67
C VAL A 173 -4.31 -4.64 13.13
N ARG A 174 -3.34 -4.00 13.78
CA ARG A 174 -1.94 -3.98 13.31
C ARG A 174 -1.33 -5.36 13.12
N ASP A 175 -1.74 -6.35 13.91
CA ASP A 175 -1.23 -7.71 13.84
C ASP A 175 -1.94 -8.58 12.80
N SER A 176 -3.02 -8.07 12.17
CA SER A 176 -3.72 -8.78 11.10
C SER A 176 -2.89 -8.82 9.82
N GLU A 177 -3.20 -9.78 8.95
CA GLU A 177 -2.55 -9.88 7.64
C GLU A 177 -2.89 -8.73 6.69
N ARG A 178 -3.97 -8.01 6.98
CA ARG A 178 -4.40 -6.82 6.24
C ARG A 178 -4.83 -5.75 7.22
N TYR A 179 -4.20 -4.58 7.12
CA TYR A 179 -4.54 -3.39 7.87
C TYR A 179 -4.64 -2.20 6.92
N ILE A 180 -5.72 -1.43 7.00
CA ILE A 180 -6.00 -0.34 6.07
C ILE A 180 -5.98 0.98 6.83
N ARG A 181 -5.33 1.97 6.25
CA ARG A 181 -5.26 3.35 6.74
C ARG A 181 -5.81 4.29 5.66
N ILE A 182 -6.75 5.15 6.02
CA ILE A 182 -7.28 6.20 5.15
C ILE A 182 -7.13 7.51 5.92
N TYR A 183 -6.32 8.43 5.40
CA TYR A 183 -6.00 9.65 6.11
C TYR A 183 -5.75 10.85 5.21
N ASN A 184 -5.94 12.05 5.79
CA ASN A 184 -5.65 13.31 5.12
C ASN A 184 -4.14 13.51 4.96
N LYS A 185 -3.62 13.16 3.79
CA LYS A 185 -2.19 13.23 3.44
C LYS A 185 -1.69 14.67 3.38
N LYS A 186 -2.51 15.60 2.86
CA LYS A 186 -2.17 17.03 2.83
C LYS A 186 -1.87 17.57 4.22
N LYS A 187 -2.73 17.21 5.20
CA LYS A 187 -2.53 17.60 6.59
C LYS A 187 -1.26 16.97 7.17
N GLN A 188 -1.01 15.70 6.90
CA GLN A 188 0.20 15.01 7.35
C GLN A 188 1.48 15.67 6.79
N LEU A 189 1.52 16.00 5.49
CA LEU A 189 2.66 16.67 4.87
C LEU A 189 2.94 18.00 5.56
N LYS A 190 1.92 18.80 5.79
CA LYS A 190 2.06 20.12 6.46
C LYS A 190 2.52 20.00 7.91
N GLU A 191 1.98 19.06 8.70
CA GLU A 191 2.25 18.94 10.13
C GLU A 191 3.55 18.20 10.45
N VAL A 192 3.97 17.24 9.60
CA VAL A 192 5.10 16.34 9.89
C VAL A 192 6.31 16.65 9.04
N LYS A 193 6.12 17.04 7.77
CA LYS A 193 7.21 17.25 6.81
C LYS A 193 7.44 18.72 6.48
N GLU A 194 6.57 19.62 6.94
CA GLU A 194 6.57 21.04 6.60
C GLU A 194 6.50 21.29 5.07
N GLU A 195 5.91 20.34 4.33
CA GLU A 195 5.74 20.39 2.89
C GLU A 195 4.34 20.86 2.51
N GLU A 196 4.23 21.68 1.48
CA GLU A 196 2.94 22.08 0.90
C GLU A 196 2.58 21.17 -0.29
N SER A 197 1.32 20.76 -0.34
CA SER A 197 0.77 20.03 -1.47
C SER A 197 0.14 20.98 -2.48
N GLU A 198 0.40 20.79 -3.76
CA GLU A 198 -0.23 21.54 -4.87
C GLU A 198 -1.74 21.25 -5.02
N HIS A 199 -2.21 20.14 -4.44
CA HIS A 199 -3.62 19.76 -4.50
C HIS A 199 -4.45 20.46 -3.43
N ASP A 200 -5.69 20.87 -3.76
CA ASP A 200 -6.64 21.41 -2.80
C ASP A 200 -6.98 20.39 -1.72
N HIS A 201 -7.14 19.14 -2.11
CA HIS A 201 -7.31 17.98 -1.25
C HIS A 201 -6.32 16.90 -1.66
N LEU A 202 -5.75 16.21 -0.66
CA LEU A 202 -4.93 15.03 -0.88
C LEU A 202 -5.15 14.05 0.27
N TRP A 203 -5.74 12.90 -0.05
CA TRP A 203 -5.93 11.80 0.88
C TRP A 203 -5.12 10.59 0.45
N ARG A 204 -4.71 9.79 1.40
CA ARG A 204 -4.03 8.51 1.15
C ARG A 204 -4.85 7.35 1.68
N ILE A 205 -4.97 6.32 0.85
CA ILE A 205 -5.50 5.01 1.20
C ILE A 205 -4.33 4.04 1.15
N GLU A 206 -4.01 3.42 2.26
CA GLU A 206 -2.84 2.58 2.41
C GLU A 206 -3.24 1.20 2.91
N PHE A 207 -2.80 0.16 2.21
CA PHE A 207 -3.00 -1.24 2.55
C PHE A 207 -1.69 -1.83 3.04
N GLU A 208 -1.59 -2.11 4.32
CA GLU A 208 -0.51 -2.90 4.91
C GLU A 208 -0.88 -4.38 4.78
N LEU A 209 -0.20 -5.10 3.89
CA LEU A 209 -0.44 -6.50 3.56
C LEU A 209 0.71 -7.35 4.08
N LYS A 210 0.41 -8.40 4.84
CA LYS A 210 1.39 -9.30 5.45
C LYS A 210 1.13 -10.76 5.07
N ARG A 211 2.16 -11.59 5.17
CA ARG A 211 2.08 -13.04 4.97
C ARG A 211 1.37 -13.39 3.65
N SER A 212 0.31 -14.21 3.70
CA SER A 212 -0.42 -14.67 2.52
C SER A 212 -1.08 -13.54 1.72
N MET A 213 -1.34 -12.40 2.36
CA MET A 213 -1.95 -11.23 1.70
C MET A 213 -0.98 -10.48 0.79
N THR A 214 0.33 -10.65 0.94
CA THR A 214 1.31 -10.04 0.03
C THR A 214 1.14 -10.53 -1.42
N ASN A 215 0.72 -11.79 -1.61
CA ASN A 215 0.45 -12.37 -2.93
C ASN A 215 -0.92 -11.97 -3.51
N LYS A 216 -1.69 -11.14 -2.80
CA LYS A 216 -3.04 -10.68 -3.18
C LYS A 216 -3.11 -9.15 -3.16
N TRP A 217 -1.99 -8.49 -3.36
CA TRP A 217 -1.93 -7.03 -3.34
C TRP A 217 -2.84 -6.38 -4.40
N ASP A 218 -3.01 -7.04 -5.55
CA ASP A 218 -3.87 -6.65 -6.66
C ASP A 218 -5.38 -6.76 -6.34
N LYS A 219 -5.74 -7.47 -5.26
CA LYS A 219 -7.11 -7.72 -4.79
C LYS A 219 -7.47 -6.96 -3.51
N CYS A 220 -6.73 -5.90 -3.20
CA CYS A 220 -6.88 -5.16 -1.93
C CYS A 220 -8.27 -4.50 -1.77
N PHE A 221 -8.99 -4.22 -2.87
CA PHE A 221 -10.33 -3.62 -2.85
C PHE A 221 -11.48 -4.62 -2.98
N ASP A 222 -11.27 -5.94 -3.07
CA ASP A 222 -12.34 -6.91 -3.35
C ASP A 222 -13.53 -6.84 -2.37
N ASP A 223 -13.27 -6.50 -1.11
CA ASP A 223 -14.27 -6.40 -0.06
C ASP A 223 -14.33 -5.01 0.60
N LEU A 224 -13.65 -4.01 0.04
CA LEU A 224 -13.65 -2.64 0.53
C LEU A 224 -14.39 -1.72 -0.45
N HIS A 225 -15.31 -0.92 0.08
CA HIS A 225 -16.09 0.04 -0.66
C HIS A 225 -15.91 1.42 -0.04
N ILE A 226 -15.58 2.41 -0.87
CA ILE A 226 -15.45 3.82 -0.49
C ILE A 226 -16.53 4.57 -1.25
N LEU A 227 -17.62 4.86 -0.56
CA LEU A 227 -18.90 5.23 -1.12
C LEU A 227 -19.29 6.67 -0.77
N GLN A 228 -20.13 7.27 -1.59
CA GLN A 228 -20.78 8.54 -1.31
C GLN A 228 -22.30 8.33 -1.36
N PRO A 229 -22.92 7.81 -0.27
CA PRO A 229 -24.34 7.47 -0.26
C PRO A 229 -25.19 8.71 -0.14
N ASP A 230 -26.17 8.83 -1.03
CA ASP A 230 -27.27 9.82 -0.91
C ASP A 230 -28.45 9.21 -0.14
N TYR A 231 -28.35 9.22 1.19
CA TYR A 231 -29.42 8.70 2.03
C TYR A 231 -30.69 9.56 1.99
N LEU A 232 -30.61 10.81 1.51
CA LEU A 232 -31.78 11.68 1.37
C LEU A 232 -32.65 11.27 0.18
N SER A 233 -32.12 10.51 -0.78
CA SER A 233 -32.89 9.96 -1.90
C SER A 233 -33.90 8.86 -1.49
N ILE A 234 -33.85 8.38 -0.25
CA ILE A 234 -34.73 7.34 0.25
C ILE A 234 -36.09 8.00 0.63
N GLU A 235 -37.21 7.49 0.09
CA GLU A 235 -38.53 8.05 0.36
C GLU A 235 -38.98 7.89 1.82
N SER A 236 -38.67 6.76 2.44
CA SER A 236 -39.07 6.47 3.83
C SER A 236 -38.16 7.17 4.84
N PHE A 237 -38.69 8.12 5.59
CA PHE A 237 -38.00 8.80 6.68
C PHE A 237 -37.44 7.82 7.75
N GLU A 238 -38.17 6.76 8.06
CA GLU A 238 -37.70 5.74 8.99
C GLU A 238 -36.48 5.00 8.46
N GLU A 239 -36.47 4.67 7.17
CA GLU A 239 -35.32 4.01 6.52
C GLU A 239 -34.13 4.96 6.38
N GLN A 240 -34.36 6.23 6.04
CA GLN A 240 -33.31 7.27 6.07
C GLN A 240 -32.63 7.34 7.43
N ALA A 241 -33.43 7.45 8.51
CA ALA A 241 -32.91 7.55 9.88
C ALA A 241 -32.10 6.31 10.28
N LYS A 242 -32.55 5.11 9.91
CA LYS A 242 -31.83 3.85 10.18
C LYS A 242 -30.50 3.80 9.44
N ILE A 243 -30.47 4.15 8.15
CA ILE A 243 -29.25 4.15 7.34
C ILE A 243 -28.28 5.19 7.87
N TYR A 244 -28.75 6.41 8.13
CA TYR A 244 -27.92 7.47 8.70
C TYR A 244 -27.30 7.03 10.03
N TYR A 245 -28.09 6.42 10.92
CA TYR A 245 -27.61 5.91 12.20
C TYR A 245 -26.55 4.81 12.03
N LEU A 246 -26.77 3.86 11.12
CA LEU A 246 -25.82 2.78 10.84
C LEU A 246 -24.51 3.29 10.21
N MET A 247 -24.56 4.35 9.42
CA MET A 247 -23.36 4.94 8.82
C MET A 247 -22.51 5.71 9.83
N ASN A 248 -23.15 6.38 10.82
CA ASN A 248 -22.47 7.25 11.76
C ASN A 248 -22.14 6.55 13.10
N GLU A 249 -22.87 5.49 13.47
CA GLU A 249 -22.65 4.74 14.70
C GLU A 249 -22.17 3.31 14.41
N ILE A 250 -20.85 3.12 14.42
CA ILE A 250 -20.21 1.83 14.08
C ILE A 250 -20.71 0.71 14.99
N SER A 251 -20.97 0.99 16.28
CA SER A 251 -21.44 0.00 17.25
C SER A 251 -22.82 -0.55 16.92
N ALA A 252 -23.64 0.22 16.19
CA ALA A 252 -25.00 -0.17 15.81
C ALA A 252 -25.02 -1.42 14.92
N TRP A 253 -24.01 -1.61 14.09
CA TRP A 253 -23.88 -2.80 13.26
C TRP A 253 -23.79 -4.10 14.05
N SER A 254 -23.26 -4.07 15.28
CA SER A 254 -23.18 -5.25 16.13
C SER A 254 -24.55 -5.69 16.69
N LYS A 255 -25.51 -4.76 16.75
CA LYS A 255 -26.83 -4.95 17.36
C LYS A 255 -27.88 -5.51 16.40
N ILE A 256 -27.59 -5.62 15.12
CA ILE A 256 -28.53 -6.12 14.11
C ILE A 256 -28.11 -7.49 13.57
N GLU A 257 -29.09 -8.28 13.15
CA GLU A 257 -28.90 -9.63 12.61
C GLU A 257 -28.13 -9.63 11.29
N ARG A 258 -27.50 -10.76 10.96
CA ARG A 258 -26.68 -10.93 9.75
C ARG A 258 -27.44 -10.64 8.45
N SER A 259 -28.67 -11.11 8.33
CA SER A 259 -29.55 -10.86 7.17
C SER A 259 -29.85 -9.39 6.99
N THR A 260 -30.14 -8.71 8.10
CA THR A 260 -30.41 -7.27 8.13
C THR A 260 -29.15 -6.45 7.80
N LYS A 261 -27.96 -6.87 8.29
CA LYS A 261 -26.67 -6.27 7.90
C LYS A 261 -26.47 -6.33 6.38
N TYR A 262 -26.69 -7.49 5.80
CA TYR A 262 -26.55 -7.68 4.35
C TYR A 262 -27.47 -6.76 3.56
N ARG A 263 -28.75 -6.68 3.96
CA ARG A 263 -29.76 -5.81 3.33
C ARG A 263 -29.35 -4.33 3.37
N TYR A 264 -28.92 -3.83 4.54
CA TYR A 264 -28.52 -2.43 4.66
C TYR A 264 -27.20 -2.13 3.95
N LYS A 265 -26.22 -3.03 3.98
CA LYS A 265 -24.98 -2.88 3.18
C LYS A 265 -25.30 -2.81 1.69
N LYS A 266 -26.20 -3.65 1.20
CA LYS A 266 -26.65 -3.62 -0.20
C LYS A 266 -27.35 -2.29 -0.50
N LYS A 267 -28.26 -1.84 0.35
CA LYS A 267 -28.98 -0.59 0.17
C LYS A 267 -28.04 0.62 0.15
N ILE A 268 -27.04 0.67 1.04
CA ILE A 268 -26.03 1.76 1.05
C ILE A 268 -25.26 1.79 -0.27
N LYS A 269 -24.91 0.64 -0.85
CA LYS A 269 -24.28 0.57 -2.18
C LYS A 269 -25.22 1.09 -3.28
N GLU A 270 -26.50 0.72 -3.24
CA GLU A 270 -27.51 1.11 -4.24
C GLU A 270 -27.79 2.62 -4.26
N ILE A 271 -27.77 3.29 -3.11
CA ILE A 271 -27.98 4.75 -3.00
C ILE A 271 -26.68 5.56 -3.17
N SER A 272 -25.57 4.90 -3.47
CA SER A 272 -24.29 5.57 -3.68
C SER A 272 -24.09 5.82 -5.17
N GLU A 273 -24.08 7.08 -5.56
CA GLU A 273 -23.80 7.49 -6.95
C GLU A 273 -22.32 7.28 -7.30
N VAL A 274 -21.44 7.41 -6.29
CA VAL A 274 -20.00 7.26 -6.44
C VAL A 274 -19.50 6.09 -5.61
N ASN A 275 -18.75 5.19 -6.24
CA ASN A 275 -17.97 4.15 -5.60
C ASN A 275 -16.49 4.31 -5.98
N LEU A 276 -15.77 5.11 -5.24
CA LEU A 276 -14.35 5.38 -5.49
C LEU A 276 -13.49 4.10 -5.51
N SER A 277 -13.93 3.00 -4.86
CA SER A 277 -13.19 1.74 -4.94
C SER A 277 -13.18 1.13 -6.33
N ASP A 278 -14.16 1.42 -7.17
CA ASP A 278 -14.18 0.94 -8.55
C ASP A 278 -13.14 1.71 -9.38
N ASP A 279 -13.08 3.03 -9.21
CA ASP A 279 -12.07 3.88 -9.84
C ASP A 279 -10.65 3.46 -9.42
N LEU A 280 -10.44 3.16 -8.13
CA LEU A 280 -9.15 2.71 -7.61
C LEU A 280 -8.75 1.33 -8.11
N ARG A 281 -9.70 0.41 -8.33
CA ARG A 281 -9.43 -0.88 -9.00
C ARG A 281 -9.00 -0.68 -10.45
N GLU A 282 -9.61 0.25 -11.15
CA GLU A 282 -9.26 0.56 -12.53
C GLU A 282 -7.84 1.13 -12.62
N VAL A 283 -7.48 2.10 -11.77
CA VAL A 283 -6.11 2.63 -11.65
C VAL A 283 -5.11 1.49 -11.34
N LEU A 284 -5.44 0.63 -10.37
CA LEU A 284 -4.58 -0.49 -9.99
C LEU A 284 -4.39 -1.46 -11.16
N SER A 285 -5.47 -1.78 -11.89
CA SER A 285 -5.43 -2.65 -13.06
C SER A 285 -4.55 -2.05 -14.17
N GLY A 286 -4.69 -0.76 -14.44
CA GLY A 286 -3.86 -0.05 -15.42
C GLY A 286 -2.37 -0.02 -15.07
N GLN A 287 -2.04 0.00 -13.78
CA GLN A 287 -0.67 0.01 -13.27
C GLN A 287 -0.13 -1.38 -12.89
N HIS A 288 -0.93 -2.43 -13.04
CA HIS A 288 -0.61 -3.78 -12.56
C HIS A 288 0.73 -4.31 -13.13
N LYS A 289 0.98 -4.09 -14.43
CA LYS A 289 2.22 -4.54 -15.07
C LYS A 289 3.44 -3.88 -14.45
N ARG A 290 3.44 -2.54 -14.33
CA ARG A 290 4.54 -1.78 -13.73
C ARG A 290 4.81 -2.21 -12.29
N LEU A 291 3.77 -2.30 -11.47
CA LEU A 291 3.88 -2.70 -10.07
C LEU A 291 4.35 -4.15 -9.92
N SER A 292 3.92 -5.06 -10.79
CA SER A 292 4.38 -6.46 -10.81
C SER A 292 5.86 -6.55 -11.18
N GLU A 293 6.31 -5.79 -12.18
CA GLU A 293 7.71 -5.73 -12.59
C GLU A 293 8.59 -5.17 -11.48
N GLU A 294 8.13 -4.12 -10.78
CA GLU A 294 8.80 -3.56 -9.61
C GLU A 294 8.97 -4.60 -8.50
N LEU A 295 7.90 -5.28 -8.09
CA LEU A 295 8.00 -6.36 -7.08
C LEU A 295 8.90 -7.50 -7.55
N HIS A 296 8.78 -7.88 -8.81
CA HIS A 296 9.59 -8.97 -9.39
C HIS A 296 11.09 -8.66 -9.31
N SER A 297 11.48 -7.41 -9.54
CA SER A 297 12.88 -6.99 -9.47
C SER A 297 13.52 -7.22 -8.10
N TYR A 298 12.76 -7.09 -7.00
CA TYR A 298 13.29 -7.29 -5.65
C TYR A 298 13.46 -8.76 -5.24
N ILE A 299 12.72 -9.68 -5.85
CA ILE A 299 12.80 -11.11 -5.51
C ILE A 299 13.57 -11.94 -6.53
N THR A 300 13.85 -11.38 -7.69
CA THR A 300 14.69 -12.01 -8.72
C THR A 300 16.16 -11.68 -8.46
N ILE A 301 17.06 -12.58 -8.82
CA ILE A 301 18.50 -12.29 -8.82
C ILE A 301 18.79 -11.54 -10.11
N SER A 302 19.32 -10.34 -9.99
CA SER A 302 19.82 -9.59 -11.15
C SER A 302 21.03 -10.32 -11.70
N HIS A 303 20.97 -10.79 -12.95
CA HIS A 303 22.11 -11.38 -13.63
C HIS A 303 23.14 -10.30 -14.00
N HIS A 304 23.68 -9.61 -13.02
CA HIS A 304 24.84 -8.76 -13.18
C HIS A 304 26.13 -9.60 -13.03
N ASP A 305 26.35 -10.55 -13.95
CA ASP A 305 27.64 -11.27 -14.08
C ASP A 305 28.83 -10.33 -14.36
N LYS A 306 28.61 -9.01 -14.43
CA LYS A 306 29.61 -8.01 -14.81
C LYS A 306 29.96 -6.98 -13.75
N LEU A 307 29.40 -7.02 -12.55
CA LEU A 307 29.62 -5.99 -11.53
C LEU A 307 30.64 -6.38 -10.44
N TYR A 308 31.48 -7.38 -10.70
CA TYR A 308 32.61 -7.71 -9.80
C TYR A 308 33.76 -6.69 -9.87
N ASP A 309 33.72 -5.72 -10.81
CA ASP A 309 34.73 -4.69 -11.02
C ASP A 309 34.33 -3.27 -10.58
N PHE A 310 33.20 -3.11 -9.89
CA PHE A 310 32.94 -1.84 -9.21
C PHE A 310 33.65 -1.85 -7.86
N ASP A 311 34.90 -1.40 -7.88
CA ASP A 311 35.53 -0.76 -6.73
C ASP A 311 34.70 0.48 -6.39
N PHE A 312 33.69 0.33 -5.51
CA PHE A 312 33.17 1.47 -4.79
C PHE A 312 34.34 1.97 -3.95
N GLU A 313 34.97 3.07 -4.36
CA GLU A 313 35.98 3.74 -3.58
C GLU A 313 35.44 3.94 -2.17
N LEU A 314 36.10 3.29 -1.21
CA LEU A 314 35.84 3.29 0.22
C LEU A 314 36.07 4.69 0.82
#